data_8113cb984b663d3ae73b73bee2ba99b2
#
_entry.id   8113cb984b663d3ae73b73bee2ba99b2
#
_cell.length_a   1.000
_cell.length_b   1.000
_cell.length_c   1.000
_cell.angle_alpha   90.00
_cell.angle_beta   90.00
_cell.angle_gamma   90.00
#
_symmetry.space_group_name_H-M   'P 1'
#
loop_
_entity.id
_entity.type
_entity.pdbx_description
1 polymer ?
#
loop_
_entity_poly.entity_id
_entity_poly.type
_entity_poly.pdbx_seq_one_letter_code
_entity_poly.pdbx_strand_id
1 'polypeptide(L)'
;MLFDTPVRLGVQIQPQHVQYSDIRDAVLRLEEMGVDVLFNWDHFFPLYGDPDGEHFESWTMLAAWAEQTERVEFGALVNCNSYRGADLQADMARTIDHISKKGGDTGRFIFGTGSGWFQRDYDEYGYDFGTAGSRLNALATDLDRVVERWGKLNPAPTRGIPVMIGGKGEQKTLRIVARHADIWHSFVTPDELPHKFGVIEKWAETEGRDLSGLIVSNELKDRDETVADALFDAGTRLFTLGFSGPDWDYSLIERWLTWRDSKNA
;
A
#
# COMPACT_ATOMS: atom_id res chain seq x y z
N MET A 1 2.91 -11.19 19.41
CA MET A 1 4.01 -10.19 19.31
C MET A 1 4.27 -9.91 17.84
N LEU A 2 4.58 -8.66 17.46
CA LEU A 2 4.87 -8.24 16.07
C LEU A 2 5.98 -9.09 15.39
N PHE A 3 6.81 -9.78 16.17
CA PHE A 3 7.98 -10.52 15.71
C PHE A 3 7.69 -11.95 15.18
N ASP A 4 6.50 -12.47 15.39
CA ASP A 4 6.15 -13.84 14.96
C ASP A 4 5.51 -13.89 13.55
N THR A 5 5.30 -12.72 12.93
CA THR A 5 4.73 -12.63 11.58
C THR A 5 5.84 -12.86 10.54
N PRO A 6 5.66 -13.75 9.55
CA PRO A 6 6.63 -13.93 8.49
C PRO A 6 6.93 -12.62 7.74
N VAL A 7 8.19 -12.49 7.31
CA VAL A 7 8.62 -11.39 6.44
C VAL A 7 7.99 -11.57 5.06
N ARG A 8 7.49 -10.47 4.51
CA ARG A 8 6.86 -10.41 3.20
C ARG A 8 7.59 -9.40 2.30
N LEU A 9 7.65 -9.70 1.01
CA LEU A 9 8.18 -8.81 0.00
C LEU A 9 7.04 -8.26 -0.84
N GLY A 10 6.92 -6.91 -0.86
CA GLY A 10 6.04 -6.17 -1.73
C GLY A 10 6.81 -5.53 -2.90
N VAL A 11 6.21 -5.50 -4.08
CA VAL A 11 6.78 -4.85 -5.25
C VAL A 11 5.82 -3.78 -5.75
N GLN A 12 6.27 -2.52 -5.77
CA GLN A 12 5.51 -1.39 -6.32
C GLN A 12 5.87 -1.19 -7.79
N ILE A 13 5.00 -1.67 -8.66
CA ILE A 13 5.09 -1.51 -10.11
C ILE A 13 4.72 -0.06 -10.46
N GLN A 14 5.64 0.65 -11.12
CA GLN A 14 5.43 2.03 -11.54
C GLN A 14 4.65 2.06 -12.86
N PRO A 15 3.41 2.60 -12.88
CA PRO A 15 2.53 2.54 -14.06
C PRO A 15 2.80 3.67 -15.07
N GLN A 16 4.06 3.96 -15.33
CA GLN A 16 4.50 5.06 -16.19
C GLN A 16 5.57 4.64 -17.20
N HIS A 17 5.62 5.29 -18.37
CA HIS A 17 6.62 5.11 -19.44
C HIS A 17 6.73 3.69 -19.99
N VAL A 18 5.65 2.92 -19.93
CA VAL A 18 5.56 1.54 -20.41
C VAL A 18 4.17 1.27 -20.98
N GLN A 19 4.04 0.28 -21.85
CA GLN A 19 2.73 -0.16 -22.33
C GLN A 19 2.02 -1.01 -21.24
N TYR A 20 0.69 -0.98 -21.21
CA TYR A 20 -0.07 -1.79 -20.25
C TYR A 20 0.21 -3.30 -20.37
N SER A 21 0.48 -3.80 -21.59
CA SER A 21 0.88 -5.19 -21.80
C SER A 21 2.12 -5.57 -20.98
N ASP A 22 3.09 -4.68 -20.92
CA ASP A 22 4.35 -4.91 -20.18
C ASP A 22 4.12 -4.92 -18.67
N ILE A 23 3.24 -4.03 -18.19
CA ILE A 23 2.80 -4.03 -16.77
C ILE A 23 2.12 -5.35 -16.44
N ARG A 24 1.17 -5.80 -17.29
CA ARG A 24 0.46 -7.06 -17.08
C ARG A 24 1.43 -8.24 -17.02
N ASP A 25 2.35 -8.31 -17.96
CA ASP A 25 3.31 -9.42 -18.04
C ASP A 25 4.28 -9.39 -16.84
N ALA A 26 4.67 -8.20 -16.37
CA ALA A 26 5.44 -8.03 -15.14
C ALA A 26 4.66 -8.50 -13.89
N VAL A 27 3.38 -8.16 -13.77
CA VAL A 27 2.49 -8.61 -12.68
C VAL A 27 2.46 -10.14 -12.60
N LEU A 28 2.19 -10.80 -13.72
CA LEU A 28 2.12 -12.26 -13.79
C LEU A 28 3.48 -12.90 -13.46
N ARG A 29 4.57 -12.33 -14.00
CA ARG A 29 5.92 -12.83 -13.73
C ARG A 29 6.31 -12.70 -12.25
N LEU A 30 5.99 -11.57 -11.61
CA LEU A 30 6.26 -11.36 -10.18
C LEU A 30 5.47 -12.34 -9.29
N GLU A 31 4.22 -12.63 -9.66
CA GLU A 31 3.43 -13.66 -8.96
C GLU A 31 4.06 -15.04 -9.10
N GLU A 32 4.49 -15.44 -10.32
CA GLU A 32 5.20 -16.71 -10.56
C GLU A 32 6.49 -16.82 -9.74
N MET A 33 7.24 -15.72 -9.60
CA MET A 33 8.47 -15.67 -8.82
C MET A 33 8.23 -15.83 -7.31
N GLY A 34 7.00 -15.65 -6.84
CA GLY A 34 6.65 -15.82 -5.43
C GLY A 34 6.65 -14.53 -4.61
N VAL A 35 6.51 -13.37 -5.24
CA VAL A 35 6.26 -12.10 -4.54
C VAL A 35 4.98 -12.19 -3.72
N ASP A 36 4.97 -11.59 -2.52
CA ASP A 36 3.85 -11.70 -1.59
C ASP A 36 2.78 -10.64 -1.83
N VAL A 37 3.18 -9.42 -2.23
CA VAL A 37 2.26 -8.29 -2.43
C VAL A 37 2.68 -7.48 -3.65
N LEU A 38 1.72 -7.12 -4.49
CA LEU A 38 1.93 -6.19 -5.61
C LEU A 38 1.24 -4.86 -5.33
N PHE A 39 1.94 -3.78 -5.61
CA PHE A 39 1.40 -2.44 -5.49
C PHE A 39 1.56 -1.67 -6.79
N ASN A 40 0.65 -0.71 -7.03
CA ASN A 40 0.88 0.44 -7.91
C ASN A 40 0.81 1.73 -7.08
N TRP A 41 0.77 2.89 -7.74
CA TRP A 41 0.46 4.17 -7.10
C TRP A 41 -0.74 4.85 -7.76
N ASP A 42 -1.38 5.76 -7.04
CA ASP A 42 -2.57 6.46 -7.49
C ASP A 42 -2.24 7.91 -7.87
N HIS A 43 -1.67 8.06 -9.06
CA HIS A 43 -1.41 9.34 -9.71
C HIS A 43 -2.04 9.35 -11.11
N PHE A 44 -2.14 10.52 -11.72
CA PHE A 44 -2.63 10.68 -13.09
C PHE A 44 -1.51 11.02 -14.07
N PHE A 45 -0.35 11.43 -13.55
CA PHE A 45 0.83 11.80 -14.32
C PHE A 45 2.08 11.09 -13.81
N PRO A 46 3.10 10.91 -14.68
CA PRO A 46 4.38 10.37 -14.26
C PRO A 46 5.03 11.18 -13.12
N LEU A 47 5.62 10.48 -12.15
CA LEU A 47 6.37 11.08 -11.06
C LEU A 47 7.84 11.34 -11.41
N TYR A 48 8.37 10.62 -12.40
CA TYR A 48 9.75 10.70 -12.86
C TYR A 48 9.79 10.67 -14.38
N GLY A 49 10.90 11.12 -14.97
CA GLY A 49 11.11 11.15 -16.42
C GLY A 49 10.31 12.25 -17.10
N ASP A 50 9.75 11.97 -18.28
CA ASP A 50 8.90 12.90 -19.01
C ASP A 50 7.59 13.12 -18.24
N PRO A 51 7.30 14.33 -17.77
CA PRO A 51 6.11 14.60 -16.98
C PRO A 51 4.79 14.39 -17.74
N ASP A 52 4.81 14.40 -19.07
CA ASP A 52 3.66 14.19 -19.96
C ASP A 52 3.69 12.81 -20.64
N GLY A 53 4.56 11.92 -20.18
CA GLY A 53 4.69 10.57 -20.69
C GLY A 53 3.50 9.67 -20.34
N GLU A 54 3.57 8.43 -20.83
CA GLU A 54 2.52 7.43 -20.58
C GLU A 54 2.32 7.18 -19.09
N HIS A 55 1.06 7.10 -18.66
CA HIS A 55 0.66 6.74 -17.30
C HIS A 55 -0.72 6.08 -17.31
N PHE A 56 -0.94 5.10 -16.42
CA PHE A 56 -2.21 4.38 -16.31
C PHE A 56 -2.88 4.58 -14.95
N GLU A 57 -4.22 4.63 -14.97
CA GLU A 57 -5.04 4.85 -13.78
C GLU A 57 -5.00 3.62 -12.84
N SER A 58 -4.81 3.89 -11.56
CA SER A 58 -4.52 2.92 -10.51
C SER A 58 -5.61 1.87 -10.31
N TRP A 59 -6.84 2.29 -10.01
CA TRP A 59 -7.91 1.38 -9.59
C TRP A 59 -8.41 0.49 -10.71
N THR A 60 -8.41 0.99 -11.94
CA THR A 60 -8.73 0.19 -13.13
C THR A 60 -7.71 -0.93 -13.32
N MET A 61 -6.41 -0.65 -13.12
CA MET A 61 -5.37 -1.68 -13.15
C MET A 61 -5.55 -2.70 -12.02
N LEU A 62 -5.85 -2.24 -10.79
CA LEU A 62 -6.05 -3.16 -9.66
C LEU A 62 -7.22 -4.11 -9.89
N ALA A 63 -8.30 -3.67 -10.53
CA ALA A 63 -9.40 -4.54 -10.93
C ALA A 63 -8.95 -5.59 -11.96
N ALA A 64 -8.10 -5.21 -12.93
CA ALA A 64 -7.52 -6.14 -13.89
C ALA A 64 -6.57 -7.15 -13.22
N TRP A 65 -5.72 -6.69 -12.27
CA TRP A 65 -4.83 -7.58 -11.50
C TRP A 65 -5.62 -8.57 -10.64
N ALA A 66 -6.75 -8.14 -10.06
CA ALA A 66 -7.65 -9.02 -9.33
C ALA A 66 -8.09 -10.23 -10.14
N GLU A 67 -8.40 -10.02 -11.43
CA GLU A 67 -8.82 -11.07 -12.36
C GLU A 67 -7.65 -11.89 -12.91
N GLN A 68 -6.49 -11.26 -13.14
CA GLN A 68 -5.34 -11.87 -13.80
C GLN A 68 -4.50 -12.74 -12.89
N THR A 69 -4.46 -12.44 -11.57
CA THR A 69 -3.63 -13.13 -10.58
C THR A 69 -4.43 -14.11 -9.72
N GLU A 70 -3.75 -15.09 -9.11
CA GLU A 70 -4.39 -16.16 -8.35
C GLU A 70 -4.04 -16.14 -6.85
N ARG A 71 -2.80 -15.74 -6.49
CA ARG A 71 -2.25 -15.90 -5.15
C ARG A 71 -1.86 -14.59 -4.49
N VAL A 72 -1.18 -13.70 -5.23
CA VAL A 72 -0.55 -12.50 -4.68
C VAL A 72 -1.59 -11.54 -4.12
N GLU A 73 -1.34 -10.97 -2.94
CA GLU A 73 -2.11 -9.82 -2.47
C GLU A 73 -1.71 -8.57 -3.25
N PHE A 74 -2.60 -7.61 -3.37
CA PHE A 74 -2.31 -6.39 -4.12
C PHE A 74 -3.13 -5.20 -3.65
N GLY A 75 -2.65 -3.99 -3.96
CA GLY A 75 -3.32 -2.74 -3.63
C GLY A 75 -2.61 -1.52 -4.21
N ALA A 76 -3.06 -0.33 -3.87
CA ALA A 76 -2.30 0.89 -4.13
C ALA A 76 -1.36 1.20 -2.95
N LEU A 77 -0.16 1.67 -3.25
CA LEU A 77 0.80 2.19 -2.28
C LEU A 77 1.17 3.64 -2.65
N VAL A 78 0.31 4.59 -2.33
CA VAL A 78 -1.02 4.44 -1.75
C VAL A 78 -2.07 5.19 -2.59
N ASN A 79 -3.36 4.79 -2.48
CA ASN A 79 -4.47 5.55 -3.04
C ASN A 79 -4.50 6.97 -2.46
N CYS A 80 -4.75 7.95 -3.32
CA CYS A 80 -4.98 9.33 -2.89
C CYS A 80 -6.44 9.50 -2.45
N ASN A 81 -6.64 9.75 -1.17
CA ASN A 81 -7.97 9.91 -0.59
C ASN A 81 -8.81 11.01 -1.27
N SER A 82 -8.16 12.05 -1.77
CA SER A 82 -8.85 13.22 -2.33
C SER A 82 -9.49 13.00 -3.71
N TYR A 83 -9.09 11.94 -4.45
CA TYR A 83 -9.52 11.79 -5.84
C TYR A 83 -10.89 11.12 -5.99
N ARG A 84 -11.38 10.46 -4.95
CA ARG A 84 -12.67 9.71 -4.97
C ARG A 84 -13.38 9.85 -3.64
N GLY A 85 -14.69 10.02 -3.68
CA GLY A 85 -15.50 10.05 -2.45
C GLY A 85 -15.39 8.74 -1.66
N ALA A 86 -15.45 8.82 -0.33
CA ALA A 86 -15.25 7.69 0.59
C ALA A 86 -16.20 6.50 0.31
N ASP A 87 -17.48 6.77 0.05
CA ASP A 87 -18.45 5.72 -0.26
C ASP A 87 -18.11 4.98 -1.57
N LEU A 88 -17.62 5.72 -2.59
CA LEU A 88 -17.19 5.11 -3.84
C LEU A 88 -15.93 4.27 -3.65
N GLN A 89 -14.95 4.77 -2.89
CA GLN A 89 -13.74 4.00 -2.56
C GLN A 89 -14.10 2.69 -1.85
N ALA A 90 -15.04 2.72 -0.91
CA ALA A 90 -15.51 1.52 -0.21
C ALA A 90 -16.17 0.51 -1.16
N ASP A 91 -17.00 0.97 -2.10
CA ASP A 91 -17.64 0.12 -3.11
C ASP A 91 -16.63 -0.49 -4.09
N MET A 92 -15.66 0.30 -4.56
CA MET A 92 -14.59 -0.15 -5.45
C MET A 92 -13.73 -1.20 -4.76
N ALA A 93 -13.28 -0.94 -3.51
CA ALA A 93 -12.48 -1.86 -2.72
C ALA A 93 -13.20 -3.20 -2.50
N ARG A 94 -14.48 -3.18 -2.08
CA ARG A 94 -15.29 -4.37 -1.93
C ARG A 94 -15.45 -5.13 -3.26
N THR A 95 -15.63 -4.42 -4.36
CA THR A 95 -15.80 -5.05 -5.68
C THR A 95 -14.52 -5.74 -6.12
N ILE A 96 -13.36 -5.10 -5.99
CA ILE A 96 -12.05 -5.68 -6.27
C ILE A 96 -11.75 -6.87 -5.35
N ASP A 97 -12.12 -6.79 -4.06
CA ASP A 97 -12.01 -7.89 -3.12
C ASP A 97 -12.79 -9.12 -3.62
N HIS A 98 -14.03 -8.94 -4.06
CA HIS A 98 -14.83 -10.02 -4.64
C HIS A 98 -14.27 -10.59 -5.95
N ILE A 99 -13.77 -9.74 -6.87
CA ILE A 99 -13.14 -10.20 -8.12
C ILE A 99 -11.94 -11.07 -7.79
N SER A 100 -11.09 -10.62 -6.85
CA SER A 100 -9.83 -11.29 -6.51
C SER A 100 -9.99 -12.60 -5.73
N LYS A 101 -11.16 -12.88 -5.17
CA LYS A 101 -11.41 -14.15 -4.45
C LYS A 101 -11.45 -15.35 -5.40
N LYS A 102 -11.85 -15.13 -6.66
CA LYS A 102 -12.02 -16.19 -7.69
C LYS A 102 -12.80 -17.39 -7.17
N GLY A 103 -12.23 -18.58 -7.16
CA GLY A 103 -12.82 -19.79 -6.60
C GLY A 103 -12.58 -20.01 -5.11
N GLY A 104 -11.87 -19.10 -4.43
CA GLY A 104 -11.61 -19.15 -2.99
C GLY A 104 -12.72 -18.53 -2.14
N ASP A 105 -12.49 -18.47 -0.84
CA ASP A 105 -13.44 -17.91 0.11
C ASP A 105 -13.23 -16.42 0.36
N THR A 106 -11.99 -15.92 0.24
CA THR A 106 -11.61 -14.55 0.56
C THR A 106 -10.86 -13.87 -0.59
N GLY A 107 -11.08 -12.56 -0.72
CA GLY A 107 -10.31 -11.72 -1.65
C GLY A 107 -8.90 -11.43 -1.15
N ARG A 108 -8.11 -10.79 -2.03
CA ARG A 108 -6.67 -10.53 -1.85
C ARG A 108 -6.33 -9.04 -1.85
N PHE A 109 -7.33 -8.18 -1.88
CA PHE A 109 -7.15 -6.74 -1.96
C PHE A 109 -6.69 -6.13 -0.62
N ILE A 110 -5.73 -5.18 -0.68
CA ILE A 110 -5.29 -4.32 0.42
C ILE A 110 -5.71 -2.89 0.09
N PHE A 111 -6.47 -2.25 0.98
CA PHE A 111 -6.86 -0.85 0.84
C PHE A 111 -5.75 0.05 1.35
N GLY A 112 -4.77 0.35 0.49
CA GLY A 112 -3.71 1.30 0.81
C GLY A 112 -4.18 2.73 0.56
N THR A 113 -4.03 3.65 1.53
CA THR A 113 -4.50 5.04 1.40
C THR A 113 -3.57 6.05 2.07
N GLY A 114 -3.64 7.29 1.59
CA GLY A 114 -2.91 8.43 2.09
C GLY A 114 -3.58 9.75 1.74
N SER A 115 -3.08 10.84 2.32
CA SER A 115 -3.71 12.16 2.18
C SER A 115 -3.47 12.87 0.83
N GLY A 116 -2.61 12.32 -0.03
CA GLY A 116 -2.20 13.00 -1.27
C GLY A 116 -1.14 14.08 -1.06
N TRP A 117 -0.34 14.32 -2.10
CA TRP A 117 0.79 15.27 -2.03
C TRP A 117 1.16 15.88 -3.39
N PHE A 118 0.88 15.19 -4.50
CA PHE A 118 1.32 15.60 -5.84
C PHE A 118 0.35 16.63 -6.43
N GLN A 119 0.69 17.90 -6.28
CA GLN A 119 -0.20 19.02 -6.60
C GLN A 119 -0.67 19.02 -8.04
N ARG A 120 0.17 18.60 -9.01
CA ARG A 120 -0.20 18.54 -10.42
C ARG A 120 -1.48 17.75 -10.68
N ASP A 121 -1.66 16.59 -10.04
CA ASP A 121 -2.86 15.78 -10.18
C ASP A 121 -4.12 16.57 -9.79
N TYR A 122 -4.04 17.37 -8.72
CA TYR A 122 -5.15 18.20 -8.25
C TYR A 122 -5.46 19.35 -9.23
N ASP A 123 -4.43 20.05 -9.69
CA ASP A 123 -4.59 21.21 -10.56
C ASP A 123 -5.17 20.81 -11.91
N GLU A 124 -4.69 19.72 -12.52
CA GLU A 124 -5.11 19.25 -13.84
C GLU A 124 -6.50 18.61 -13.83
N TYR A 125 -6.89 17.92 -12.74
CA TYR A 125 -8.18 17.25 -12.61
C TYR A 125 -9.23 18.08 -11.86
N GLY A 126 -8.87 19.28 -11.40
CA GLY A 126 -9.79 20.20 -10.72
C GLY A 126 -10.16 19.78 -9.31
N TYR A 127 -9.32 19.03 -8.62
CA TYR A 127 -9.51 18.72 -7.21
C TYR A 127 -9.01 19.84 -6.31
N ASP A 128 -9.63 20.03 -5.15
CA ASP A 128 -9.14 20.98 -4.14
C ASP A 128 -7.89 20.42 -3.44
N PHE A 129 -6.73 21.06 -3.69
CA PHE A 129 -5.49 20.68 -3.04
C PHE A 129 -5.45 21.07 -1.55
N GLY A 130 -6.01 22.20 -1.20
CA GLY A 130 -6.06 22.70 0.18
C GLY A 130 -4.69 22.72 0.86
N THR A 131 -4.67 22.36 2.13
CA THR A 131 -3.43 22.22 2.94
C THR A 131 -3.17 20.77 3.31
N ALA A 132 -1.92 20.42 3.65
CA ALA A 132 -1.61 19.09 4.18
C ALA A 132 -2.48 18.75 5.42
N GLY A 133 -2.77 19.75 6.25
CA GLY A 133 -3.62 19.60 7.42
C GLY A 133 -5.09 19.30 7.08
N SER A 134 -5.66 19.98 6.06
CA SER A 134 -7.03 19.71 5.62
C SER A 134 -7.16 18.35 4.97
N ARG A 135 -6.20 17.95 4.12
CA ARG A 135 -6.18 16.62 3.49
C ARG A 135 -6.05 15.48 4.52
N LEU A 136 -5.23 15.65 5.56
CA LEU A 136 -5.14 14.67 6.66
C LEU A 136 -6.42 14.60 7.49
N ASN A 137 -7.10 15.71 7.72
CA ASN A 137 -8.40 15.70 8.39
C ASN A 137 -9.45 14.97 7.54
N ALA A 138 -9.48 15.23 6.23
CA ALA A 138 -10.36 14.51 5.30
C ALA A 138 -10.07 13.00 5.32
N LEU A 139 -8.80 12.59 5.23
CA LEU A 139 -8.41 11.17 5.32
C LEU A 139 -8.95 10.51 6.59
N ALA A 140 -8.82 11.17 7.75
CA ALA A 140 -9.32 10.60 9.01
C ALA A 140 -10.85 10.41 9.00
N THR A 141 -11.60 11.40 8.50
CA THR A 141 -13.07 11.34 8.41
C THR A 141 -13.53 10.31 7.38
N ASP A 142 -12.85 10.27 6.23
CA ASP A 142 -13.20 9.38 5.13
C ASP A 142 -12.91 7.91 5.45
N LEU A 143 -11.87 7.62 6.23
CA LEU A 143 -11.61 6.25 6.71
C LEU A 143 -12.72 5.75 7.63
N ASP A 144 -13.23 6.58 8.56
CA ASP A 144 -14.40 6.23 9.36
C ASP A 144 -15.58 5.89 8.43
N ARG A 145 -15.79 6.69 7.40
CA ARG A 145 -16.88 6.50 6.44
C ARG A 145 -16.71 5.24 5.58
N VAL A 146 -15.49 4.95 5.11
CA VAL A 146 -15.17 3.72 4.36
C VAL A 146 -15.49 2.48 5.19
N VAL A 147 -15.00 2.43 6.43
CA VAL A 147 -15.22 1.28 7.33
C VAL A 147 -16.73 1.11 7.63
N GLU A 148 -17.43 2.21 7.93
CA GLU A 148 -18.88 2.18 8.13
C GLU A 148 -19.63 1.67 6.89
N ARG A 149 -19.18 2.11 5.69
CA ARG A 149 -19.80 1.74 4.41
C ARG A 149 -19.63 0.26 4.12
N TRP A 150 -18.47 -0.34 4.38
CA TRP A 150 -18.26 -1.78 4.20
C TRP A 150 -19.26 -2.63 4.99
N GLY A 151 -19.64 -2.19 6.20
CA GLY A 151 -20.65 -2.86 7.00
C GLY A 151 -22.08 -2.74 6.45
N LYS A 152 -22.31 -1.85 5.48
CA LYS A 152 -23.65 -1.59 4.88
C LYS A 152 -23.76 -2.13 3.44
N LEU A 153 -22.68 -2.55 2.83
CA LEU A 153 -22.68 -3.05 1.45
C LEU A 153 -23.29 -4.46 1.39
N ASN A 154 -24.00 -4.72 0.30
CA ASN A 154 -24.54 -6.05 -0.01
C ASN A 154 -24.17 -6.43 -1.46
N PRO A 155 -23.36 -7.47 -1.68
CA PRO A 155 -22.69 -8.25 -0.63
C PRO A 155 -21.66 -7.42 0.14
N ALA A 156 -21.40 -7.78 1.38
CA ALA A 156 -20.29 -7.23 2.16
C ALA A 156 -18.93 -7.67 1.60
N PRO A 157 -17.80 -7.04 1.96
CA PRO A 157 -16.47 -7.58 1.65
C PRO A 157 -16.34 -9.04 2.07
N THR A 158 -15.53 -9.81 1.35
CA THR A 158 -15.33 -11.25 1.63
C THR A 158 -14.58 -11.52 2.94
N ARG A 159 -13.82 -10.51 3.38
CA ARG A 159 -13.06 -10.48 4.65
C ARG A 159 -13.00 -9.05 5.19
N GLY A 160 -12.43 -8.84 6.37
CA GLY A 160 -11.92 -7.54 6.76
C GLY A 160 -10.82 -7.15 5.77
N ILE A 161 -11.10 -6.16 4.89
CA ILE A 161 -10.09 -5.66 3.94
C ILE A 161 -8.99 -4.97 4.74
N PRO A 162 -7.70 -5.41 4.65
CA PRO A 162 -6.62 -4.76 5.38
C PRO A 162 -6.45 -3.30 4.93
N VAL A 163 -6.37 -2.39 5.89
CA VAL A 163 -6.12 -0.97 5.65
C VAL A 163 -4.64 -0.67 5.81
N MET A 164 -4.00 -0.21 4.73
CA MET A 164 -2.62 0.27 4.76
C MET A 164 -2.60 1.79 4.73
N ILE A 165 -1.86 2.42 5.65
CA ILE A 165 -1.73 3.87 5.71
C ILE A 165 -0.28 4.27 5.56
N GLY A 166 0.00 5.18 4.60
CA GLY A 166 1.32 5.71 4.31
C GLY A 166 1.64 7.00 5.07
N GLY A 167 2.88 7.12 5.56
CA GLY A 167 3.42 8.34 6.14
C GLY A 167 3.93 8.23 7.57
N LYS A 168 4.64 9.30 8.04
CA LYS A 168 5.34 9.31 9.33
C LYS A 168 5.09 10.54 10.22
N GLY A 169 4.08 11.36 9.89
CA GLY A 169 3.75 12.58 10.63
C GLY A 169 3.12 12.28 11.99
N GLU A 170 3.79 12.64 13.09
CA GLU A 170 3.48 12.20 14.46
C GLU A 170 2.13 12.66 15.01
N GLN A 171 1.72 13.88 14.67
CA GLN A 171 0.52 14.48 15.26
C GLN A 171 -0.78 14.00 14.62
N LYS A 172 -0.79 13.79 13.30
CA LYS A 172 -2.00 13.42 12.55
C LYS A 172 -1.87 12.05 11.91
N THR A 173 -0.85 11.83 11.08
CA THR A 173 -0.72 10.58 10.32
C THR A 173 -0.61 9.38 11.24
N LEU A 174 0.30 9.41 12.23
CA LEU A 174 0.47 8.28 13.14
C LEU A 174 -0.73 8.08 14.09
N ARG A 175 -1.52 9.12 14.35
CA ARG A 175 -2.82 8.96 15.02
C ARG A 175 -3.83 8.23 14.14
N ILE A 176 -3.90 8.56 12.84
CA ILE A 176 -4.76 7.86 11.89
C ILE A 176 -4.33 6.39 11.75
N VAL A 177 -3.01 6.14 11.68
CA VAL A 177 -2.44 4.79 11.71
C VAL A 177 -2.91 4.02 12.96
N ALA A 178 -2.71 4.60 14.14
CA ALA A 178 -3.10 3.98 15.40
C ALA A 178 -4.59 3.63 15.46
N ARG A 179 -5.44 4.43 14.82
CA ARG A 179 -6.89 4.23 14.82
C ARG A 179 -7.37 3.22 13.79
N HIS A 180 -6.76 3.17 12.59
CA HIS A 180 -7.34 2.47 11.43
C HIS A 180 -6.43 1.44 10.76
N ALA A 181 -5.07 1.57 10.85
CA ALA A 181 -4.21 0.77 10.01
C ALA A 181 -4.04 -0.67 10.50
N ASP A 182 -4.10 -1.62 9.59
CA ASP A 182 -3.60 -2.98 9.76
C ASP A 182 -2.16 -3.08 9.26
N ILE A 183 -1.76 -2.16 8.35
CA ILE A 183 -0.40 -2.04 7.84
C ILE A 183 0.01 -0.56 7.91
N TRP A 184 1.11 -0.25 8.58
CA TRP A 184 1.72 1.06 8.55
C TRP A 184 2.91 1.08 7.60
N HIS A 185 2.84 1.86 6.54
CA HIS A 185 3.94 2.01 5.56
C HIS A 185 4.66 3.35 5.73
N SER A 186 5.99 3.30 5.71
CA SER A 186 6.81 4.49 5.86
C SER A 186 8.15 4.39 5.13
N PHE A 187 8.92 5.49 5.20
CA PHE A 187 10.31 5.60 4.75
C PHE A 187 11.21 5.97 5.93
N VAL A 188 10.97 5.37 7.09
CA VAL A 188 11.78 5.63 8.29
C VAL A 188 13.09 4.85 8.22
N THR A 189 14.13 5.41 8.81
CA THR A 189 15.39 4.70 9.01
C THR A 189 15.26 3.69 10.18
N PRO A 190 16.18 2.70 10.30
CA PRO A 190 16.18 1.80 11.45
C PRO A 190 16.20 2.54 12.80
N ASP A 191 16.93 3.64 12.90
CA ASP A 191 17.03 4.45 14.13
C ASP A 191 15.75 5.24 14.44
N GLU A 192 15.01 5.67 13.42
CA GLU A 192 13.73 6.39 13.57
C GLU A 192 12.59 5.46 13.98
N LEU A 193 12.62 4.18 13.56
CA LEU A 193 11.48 3.27 13.66
C LEU A 193 11.01 3.05 15.10
N PRO A 194 11.86 2.79 16.11
CA PRO A 194 11.40 2.60 17.49
C PRO A 194 10.68 3.83 18.04
N HIS A 195 11.20 5.03 17.75
CA HIS A 195 10.56 6.28 18.19
C HIS A 195 9.17 6.45 17.56
N LYS A 196 9.07 6.26 16.24
CA LYS A 196 7.79 6.40 15.51
C LYS A 196 6.76 5.36 15.96
N PHE A 197 7.21 4.13 16.20
CA PHE A 197 6.34 3.08 16.71
C PHE A 197 5.84 3.43 18.13
N GLY A 198 6.69 3.93 19.01
CA GLY A 198 6.29 4.41 20.35
C GLY A 198 5.27 5.57 20.30
N VAL A 199 5.29 6.40 19.24
CA VAL A 199 4.25 7.42 19.02
C VAL A 199 2.92 6.76 18.61
N ILE A 200 2.95 5.73 17.76
CA ILE A 200 1.75 4.97 17.38
C ILE A 200 1.14 4.30 18.61
N GLU A 201 1.95 3.68 19.48
CA GLU A 201 1.48 3.04 20.72
C GLU A 201 0.74 4.01 21.62
N LYS A 202 1.28 5.22 21.85
CA LYS A 202 0.62 6.25 22.66
C LYS A 202 -0.72 6.72 22.07
N TRP A 203 -0.79 6.85 20.74
CA TRP A 203 -2.06 7.16 20.09
C TRP A 203 -3.05 6.00 20.20
N ALA A 204 -2.60 4.75 20.05
CA ALA A 204 -3.44 3.56 20.19
C ALA A 204 -4.04 3.43 21.58
N GLU A 205 -3.25 3.73 22.64
CA GLU A 205 -3.79 3.83 24.01
C GLU A 205 -4.93 4.85 24.11
N THR A 206 -4.78 6.01 23.45
CA THR A 206 -5.79 7.08 23.42
C THR A 206 -7.05 6.66 22.65
N GLU A 207 -6.87 5.94 21.54
CA GLU A 207 -7.96 5.46 20.67
C GLU A 207 -8.55 4.13 21.18
N GLY A 208 -7.98 3.51 22.21
CA GLY A 208 -8.45 2.24 22.80
C GLY A 208 -8.26 1.03 21.85
N ARG A 209 -7.22 1.06 21.00
CA ARG A 209 -6.97 0.02 19.99
C ARG A 209 -5.78 -0.87 20.36
N ASP A 210 -5.97 -2.19 20.17
CA ASP A 210 -4.88 -3.17 20.20
C ASP A 210 -4.08 -3.13 18.89
N LEU A 211 -2.75 -3.05 19.01
CA LEU A 211 -1.80 -3.04 17.89
C LEU A 211 -1.15 -4.39 17.64
N SER A 212 -1.56 -5.46 18.31
CA SER A 212 -0.91 -6.78 18.20
C SER A 212 -0.90 -7.34 16.78
N GLY A 213 -1.84 -6.89 15.92
CA GLY A 213 -1.94 -7.24 14.50
C GLY A 213 -1.34 -6.22 13.54
N LEU A 214 -0.77 -5.09 14.01
CA LEU A 214 -0.22 -4.06 13.13
C LEU A 214 1.05 -4.54 12.44
N ILE A 215 1.06 -4.58 11.11
CA ILE A 215 2.23 -4.88 10.31
C ILE A 215 2.99 -3.59 10.01
N VAL A 216 4.27 -3.56 10.36
CA VAL A 216 5.17 -2.45 9.97
C VAL A 216 5.74 -2.73 8.59
N SER A 217 5.58 -1.76 7.69
CA SER A 217 6.06 -1.80 6.31
C SER A 217 7.04 -0.68 6.03
N ASN A 218 8.12 -0.98 5.31
CA ASN A 218 9.12 0.00 4.88
C ASN A 218 9.56 -0.22 3.43
N GLU A 219 9.84 0.87 2.72
CA GLU A 219 10.50 0.80 1.41
C GLU A 219 12.01 0.64 1.57
N LEU A 220 12.58 -0.27 0.78
CA LEU A 220 14.03 -0.48 0.64
C LEU A 220 14.60 0.45 -0.45
N LYS A 221 14.68 1.75 -0.16
CA LYS A 221 15.17 2.76 -1.12
C LYS A 221 16.58 2.49 -1.60
N ASP A 222 17.48 2.22 -0.67
CA ASP A 222 18.91 2.06 -0.95
C ASP A 222 19.27 0.63 -1.36
N ARG A 223 18.30 -0.30 -1.31
CA ARG A 223 18.48 -1.72 -1.68
C ARG A 223 19.67 -2.36 -0.98
N ASP A 224 19.96 -1.92 0.25
CA ASP A 224 21.05 -2.39 1.10
C ASP A 224 20.52 -3.43 2.13
N GLU A 225 21.07 -4.63 2.09
CA GLU A 225 20.66 -5.72 2.99
C GLU A 225 21.00 -5.42 4.46
N THR A 226 22.05 -4.66 4.74
CA THR A 226 22.39 -4.24 6.12
C THR A 226 21.29 -3.34 6.70
N VAL A 227 20.74 -2.43 5.89
CA VAL A 227 19.61 -1.57 6.29
C VAL A 227 18.35 -2.42 6.44
N ALA A 228 18.12 -3.37 5.53
CA ALA A 228 16.98 -4.28 5.62
C ALA A 228 17.03 -5.14 6.88
N ASP A 229 18.20 -5.67 7.23
CA ASP A 229 18.43 -6.44 8.47
C ASP A 229 18.13 -5.59 9.71
N ALA A 230 18.63 -4.38 9.76
CA ALA A 230 18.37 -3.47 10.87
C ALA A 230 16.88 -3.09 11.00
N LEU A 231 16.18 -2.89 9.87
CA LEU A 231 14.72 -2.66 9.86
C LEU A 231 13.95 -3.92 10.29
N PHE A 232 14.40 -5.12 9.88
CA PHE A 232 13.82 -6.39 10.32
C PHE A 232 13.95 -6.57 11.82
N ASP A 233 15.13 -6.33 12.38
CA ASP A 233 15.41 -6.41 13.82
C ASP A 233 14.58 -5.38 14.61
N ALA A 234 14.32 -4.20 14.01
CA ALA A 234 13.47 -3.16 14.58
C ALA A 234 11.96 -3.45 14.45
N GLY A 235 11.54 -4.52 13.76
CA GLY A 235 10.15 -4.96 13.69
C GLY A 235 9.44 -4.83 12.35
N THR A 236 10.12 -4.39 11.28
CA THR A 236 9.53 -4.39 9.93
C THR A 236 9.25 -5.83 9.45
N ARG A 237 8.07 -6.06 8.87
CA ARG A 237 7.64 -7.37 8.36
C ARG A 237 7.14 -7.34 6.91
N LEU A 238 6.85 -6.17 6.35
CA LEU A 238 6.59 -6.00 4.93
C LEU A 238 7.61 -5.03 4.34
N PHE A 239 8.47 -5.53 3.48
CA PHE A 239 9.46 -4.73 2.77
C PHE A 239 8.99 -4.47 1.35
N THR A 240 9.12 -3.24 0.86
CA THR A 240 8.67 -2.87 -0.48
C THR A 240 9.82 -2.36 -1.34
N LEU A 241 9.73 -2.65 -2.64
CA LEU A 241 10.70 -2.20 -3.66
C LEU A 241 9.95 -1.52 -4.80
N GLY A 242 10.43 -0.37 -5.23
CA GLY A 242 10.02 0.23 -6.51
C GLY A 242 10.54 -0.59 -7.69
N PHE A 243 9.67 -0.85 -8.68
CA PHE A 243 9.96 -1.65 -9.86
C PHE A 243 9.44 -0.95 -11.13
N SER A 244 10.33 -0.61 -12.03
CA SER A 244 10.03 0.20 -13.22
C SER A 244 10.46 -0.50 -14.50
N GLY A 245 9.64 -0.36 -15.55
CA GLY A 245 9.97 -0.74 -16.90
C GLY A 245 10.61 0.40 -17.71
N PRO A 246 10.89 0.16 -19.02
CA PRO A 246 10.67 -1.11 -19.71
C PRO A 246 11.70 -2.21 -19.39
N ASP A 247 12.87 -1.83 -18.82
CA ASP A 247 13.98 -2.76 -18.51
C ASP A 247 13.81 -3.36 -17.11
N TRP A 248 12.81 -4.21 -16.94
CA TRP A 248 12.47 -4.85 -15.66
C TRP A 248 13.62 -5.67 -15.08
N ASP A 249 14.22 -5.24 -13.96
CA ASP A 249 15.31 -5.96 -13.28
C ASP A 249 14.78 -7.07 -12.38
N TYR A 250 14.42 -8.20 -12.95
CA TYR A 250 13.96 -9.36 -12.18
C TYR A 250 15.05 -9.97 -11.29
N SER A 251 16.33 -9.79 -11.60
CA SER A 251 17.43 -10.30 -10.76
C SER A 251 17.45 -9.61 -9.39
N LEU A 252 17.06 -8.34 -9.33
CA LEU A 252 16.84 -7.62 -8.09
C LEU A 252 15.75 -8.30 -7.23
N ILE A 253 14.65 -8.69 -7.85
CA ILE A 253 13.54 -9.35 -7.15
C ILE A 253 13.97 -10.73 -6.63
N GLU A 254 14.68 -11.53 -7.45
CA GLU A 254 15.23 -12.84 -7.02
C GLU A 254 16.12 -12.72 -5.79
N ARG A 255 17.01 -11.72 -5.76
CA ARG A 255 17.87 -11.44 -4.61
C ARG A 255 17.04 -11.15 -3.36
N TRP A 256 16.04 -10.30 -3.45
CA TRP A 256 15.23 -9.93 -2.29
C TRP A 256 14.26 -11.02 -1.85
N LEU A 257 13.79 -11.87 -2.74
CA LEU A 257 13.06 -13.10 -2.37
C LEU A 257 13.97 -14.06 -1.60
N THR A 258 15.22 -14.25 -2.03
CA THR A 258 16.21 -15.06 -1.32
C THR A 258 16.49 -14.51 0.09
N TRP A 259 16.65 -13.18 0.22
CA TRP A 259 16.81 -12.52 1.51
C TRP A 259 15.58 -12.74 2.40
N ARG A 260 14.37 -12.50 1.89
CA ARG A 260 13.10 -12.74 2.61
C ARG A 260 13.02 -14.18 3.13
N ASP A 261 13.32 -15.16 2.28
CA ASP A 261 13.23 -16.57 2.64
C ASP A 261 14.24 -16.94 3.73
N SER A 262 15.43 -16.32 3.72
CA SER A 262 16.42 -16.49 4.78
C SER A 262 15.96 -15.95 6.14
N LYS A 263 15.04 -14.96 6.17
CA LYS A 263 14.47 -14.43 7.41
C LYS A 263 13.30 -15.27 7.93
N ASN A 264 12.71 -16.10 7.08
CA ASN A 264 11.57 -16.96 7.39
C ASN A 264 11.98 -18.42 7.68
N ALA A 265 13.28 -18.77 7.51
CA ALA A 265 13.82 -20.09 7.77
C ALA A 265 14.10 -20.31 9.27
#